data_4891234e583719a4880a1521e0f1b8c6
#
_entry.id   4891234e583719a4880a1521e0f1b8c6
#
_cell.length_a   1.000
_cell.length_b   1.000
_cell.length_c   1.000
_cell.angle_alpha   90.00
_cell.angle_beta   90.00
_cell.angle_gamma   90.00
#
_symmetry.space_group_name_H-M   'P 1'
#
loop_
_entity.id
_entity.type
_entity.pdbx_description
1 polymer ?
#
loop_
_entity_poly.entity_id
_entity_poly.type
_entity_poly.pdbx_seq_one_letter_code
_entity_poly.pdbx_strand_id
1 'polypeptide(L)'
;MRRKDREISSREEIIKIIQKEGICRLAIKDEPYPYIVPMNYGIEIDGEQINLYFHSAMEGRKIDLIKKDNKVCFEIDRNQGLVYDTEKDSCSMLYGCVIGNGEIIFLNGDEKIKALRLILQHHGRGEDFPISEAMVERTICFKLVVNEVTGKKH
;
A
#
# COMPACT_ATOMS: atom_id res chain seq x y z
N MET A 1 1.66 -1.07 -20.25
CA MET A 1 0.51 -2.02 -20.01
C MET A 1 0.00 -2.56 -21.32
N ARG A 2 -0.37 -3.87 -21.44
CA ARG A 2 -0.88 -4.48 -22.69
C ARG A 2 -2.32 -4.04 -23.04
N ARG A 3 -3.21 -3.96 -22.02
CA ARG A 3 -4.62 -3.56 -22.17
C ARG A 3 -4.75 -2.08 -21.82
N LYS A 4 -4.46 -1.22 -22.80
CA LYS A 4 -4.55 0.24 -22.65
C LYS A 4 -5.99 0.73 -22.41
N ASP A 5 -6.98 -0.01 -22.91
CA ASP A 5 -8.40 0.24 -22.70
C ASP A 5 -8.84 0.12 -21.21
N ARG A 6 -8.04 -0.52 -20.38
CA ARG A 6 -8.28 -0.71 -18.94
C ARG A 6 -7.33 0.11 -18.06
N GLU A 7 -6.47 0.89 -18.67
CA GLU A 7 -5.51 1.72 -17.93
C GLU A 7 -6.23 2.89 -17.25
N ILE A 8 -5.92 3.12 -15.99
CA ILE A 8 -6.33 4.30 -15.26
C ILE A 8 -5.29 5.39 -15.54
N SER A 9 -5.64 6.36 -16.39
CA SER A 9 -4.77 7.49 -16.73
C SER A 9 -4.84 8.64 -15.72
N SER A 10 -5.94 8.72 -14.95
CA SER A 10 -6.10 9.74 -13.92
C SER A 10 -5.36 9.36 -12.63
N ARG A 11 -4.43 10.21 -12.24
CA ARG A 11 -3.71 10.09 -10.98
C ARG A 11 -4.65 10.16 -9.77
N GLU A 12 -5.65 11.00 -9.82
CA GLU A 12 -6.67 11.15 -8.78
C GLU A 12 -7.46 9.86 -8.58
N GLU A 13 -7.71 9.13 -9.66
CA GLU A 13 -8.40 7.84 -9.58
C GLU A 13 -7.51 6.76 -8.95
N ILE A 14 -6.22 6.74 -9.27
CA ILE A 14 -5.23 5.87 -8.61
C ILE A 14 -5.20 6.16 -7.11
N ILE A 15 -5.10 7.44 -6.73
CA ILE A 15 -5.09 7.86 -5.32
C ILE A 15 -6.39 7.43 -4.61
N LYS A 16 -7.54 7.56 -5.26
CA LYS A 16 -8.82 7.11 -4.69
C LYS A 16 -8.86 5.61 -4.40
N ILE A 17 -8.24 4.78 -5.22
CA ILE A 17 -8.11 3.34 -4.94
C ILE A 17 -7.25 3.15 -3.70
N ILE A 18 -6.06 3.75 -3.67
CA ILE A 18 -5.14 3.64 -2.53
C ILE A 18 -5.80 4.14 -1.23
N GLN A 19 -6.59 5.21 -1.26
CA GLN A 19 -7.25 5.76 -0.08
C GLN A 19 -8.41 4.91 0.45
N LYS A 20 -9.02 4.08 -0.40
CA LYS A 20 -10.20 3.29 -0.01
C LYS A 20 -9.88 1.89 0.48
N GLU A 21 -8.75 1.34 0.03
CA GLU A 21 -8.38 -0.04 0.34
C GLU A 21 -7.52 -0.08 1.62
N GLY A 22 -7.66 -1.14 2.39
CA GLY A 22 -6.98 -1.25 3.69
C GLY A 22 -5.73 -2.15 3.68
N ILE A 23 -5.48 -2.86 2.57
CA ILE A 23 -4.38 -3.83 2.48
C ILE A 23 -3.50 -3.52 1.28
N CYS A 24 -2.21 -3.39 1.54
CA CYS A 24 -1.16 -3.32 0.53
C CYS A 24 -0.31 -4.59 0.59
N ARG A 25 -0.07 -5.22 -0.54
CA ARG A 25 0.84 -6.36 -0.65
C ARG A 25 2.20 -5.88 -1.11
N LEU A 26 3.19 -5.99 -0.23
CA LEU A 26 4.59 -5.69 -0.57
C LEU A 26 5.25 -6.93 -1.15
N ALA A 27 5.86 -6.80 -2.31
CA ALA A 27 6.73 -7.80 -2.91
C ALA A 27 8.20 -7.37 -2.70
N ILE A 28 8.88 -8.12 -1.85
CA ILE A 28 10.26 -7.86 -1.41
C ILE A 28 11.17 -8.89 -2.07
N LYS A 29 12.33 -8.43 -2.54
CA LYS A 29 13.31 -9.31 -3.16
C LYS A 29 13.80 -10.35 -2.17
N ASP A 30 13.75 -11.63 -2.57
CA ASP A 30 14.23 -12.77 -1.80
C ASP A 30 14.61 -13.91 -2.77
N GLU A 31 15.36 -14.89 -2.30
CA GLU A 31 15.81 -16.04 -3.08
C GLU A 31 15.34 -17.35 -2.43
N PRO A 32 14.91 -18.34 -3.21
CA PRO A 32 14.76 -18.36 -4.69
C PRO A 32 13.43 -17.75 -5.17
N TYR A 33 12.53 -17.33 -4.27
CA TYR A 33 11.22 -16.77 -4.61
C TYR A 33 11.02 -15.41 -3.95
N PRO A 34 10.40 -14.44 -4.65
CA PRO A 34 10.00 -13.16 -4.05
C PRO A 34 9.14 -13.39 -2.79
N TYR A 35 9.40 -12.62 -1.74
CA TYR A 35 8.60 -12.65 -0.52
C TYR A 35 7.46 -11.64 -0.60
N ILE A 36 6.22 -12.12 -0.55
CA ILE A 36 5.03 -11.27 -0.56
C ILE A 36 4.42 -11.22 0.84
N VAL A 37 4.13 -10.04 1.33
CA VAL A 37 3.50 -9.83 2.63
C VAL A 37 2.36 -8.81 2.55
N PRO A 38 1.12 -9.16 2.96
CA PRO A 38 0.03 -8.21 3.11
C PRO A 38 0.23 -7.38 4.38
N MET A 39 0.01 -6.08 4.26
CA MET A 39 0.15 -5.12 5.36
C MET A 39 -0.95 -4.07 5.32
N ASN A 40 -1.43 -3.69 6.51
CA ASN A 40 -2.20 -2.47 6.67
C ASN A 40 -1.26 -1.27 6.54
N TYR A 41 -1.79 -0.17 6.02
CA TYR A 41 -0.98 1.01 5.74
C TYR A 41 -1.71 2.32 6.03
N GLY A 42 -0.95 3.39 6.12
CA GLY A 42 -1.43 4.76 6.03
C GLY A 42 -0.93 5.41 4.75
N ILE A 43 -1.56 6.50 4.32
CA ILE A 43 -1.18 7.23 3.11
C ILE A 43 -0.99 8.70 3.42
N GLU A 44 0.00 9.30 2.79
CA GLU A 44 0.20 10.74 2.70
C GLU A 44 0.51 11.13 1.26
N ILE A 45 -0.14 12.19 0.81
CA ILE A 45 0.12 12.80 -0.50
C ILE A 45 0.76 14.16 -0.24
N ASP A 46 1.99 14.33 -0.69
CA ASP A 46 2.74 15.57 -0.61
C ASP A 46 3.08 16.05 -2.04
N GLY A 47 2.27 16.97 -2.55
CA GLY A 47 2.34 17.37 -3.96
C GLY A 47 2.19 16.18 -4.89
N GLU A 48 3.23 15.91 -5.68
CA GLU A 48 3.29 14.76 -6.59
C GLU A 48 3.77 13.47 -5.91
N GLN A 49 4.23 13.53 -4.65
CA GLN A 49 4.76 12.37 -3.96
C GLN A 49 3.66 11.58 -3.25
N ILE A 50 3.62 10.27 -3.47
CA ILE A 50 2.81 9.33 -2.71
C ILE A 50 3.72 8.61 -1.72
N ASN A 51 3.36 8.66 -0.45
CA ASN A 51 4.04 7.93 0.61
C ASN A 51 3.07 6.96 1.28
N LEU A 52 3.44 5.69 1.38
CA LEU A 52 2.70 4.68 2.13
C LEU A 52 3.46 4.34 3.42
N TYR A 53 2.76 4.36 4.55
CA TYR A 53 3.33 4.16 5.87
C TYR A 53 2.91 2.81 6.44
N PHE A 54 3.84 2.10 7.02
CA PHE A 54 3.65 0.75 7.55
C PHE A 54 4.20 0.62 8.96
N HIS A 55 3.68 -0.34 9.70
CA HIS A 55 4.25 -0.76 10.97
C HIS A 55 4.42 -2.27 11.04
N SER A 56 5.33 -2.71 11.87
CA SER A 56 5.63 -4.14 12.07
C SER A 56 6.21 -4.37 13.47
N ALA A 57 6.30 -5.64 13.87
CA ALA A 57 7.19 -6.03 14.96
C ALA A 57 8.64 -5.67 14.62
N MET A 58 9.46 -5.55 15.67
CA MET A 58 10.87 -5.13 15.58
C MET A 58 11.75 -6.07 14.76
N GLU A 59 11.34 -7.35 14.66
CA GLU A 59 12.08 -8.42 14.01
C GLU A 59 11.19 -9.19 13.03
N GLY A 60 11.81 -9.90 12.10
CA GLY A 60 11.15 -10.81 11.18
C GLY A 60 11.66 -10.70 9.75
N ARG A 61 11.37 -11.74 8.94
CA ARG A 61 11.89 -11.92 7.58
C ARG A 61 11.75 -10.67 6.72
N LYS A 62 10.59 -9.99 6.73
CA LYS A 62 10.39 -8.76 5.95
C LYS A 62 11.38 -7.65 6.34
N ILE A 63 11.66 -7.50 7.63
CA ILE A 63 12.59 -6.46 8.13
C ILE A 63 14.01 -6.78 7.68
N ASP A 64 14.42 -8.04 7.78
CA ASP A 64 15.75 -8.48 7.36
C ASP A 64 15.96 -8.31 5.85
N LEU A 65 14.94 -8.61 5.05
CA LEU A 65 14.99 -8.46 3.60
C LEU A 65 15.03 -6.97 3.20
N ILE A 66 14.19 -6.12 3.80
CA ILE A 66 14.19 -4.68 3.54
C ILE A 66 15.53 -4.03 3.92
N LYS A 67 16.18 -4.50 4.99
CA LYS A 67 17.51 -4.01 5.38
C LYS A 67 18.59 -4.40 4.37
N LYS A 68 18.42 -5.50 3.63
CA LYS A 68 19.35 -5.94 2.58
C LYS A 68 19.13 -5.19 1.27
N ASP A 69 17.88 -5.00 0.88
CA ASP A 69 17.48 -4.27 -0.32
C ASP A 69 16.16 -3.55 -0.03
N ASN A 70 16.18 -2.23 0.00
CA ASN A 70 15.03 -1.40 0.33
C ASN A 70 14.08 -1.17 -0.84
N LYS A 71 14.38 -1.70 -2.01
CA LYS A 71 13.55 -1.58 -3.21
C LYS A 71 12.46 -2.63 -3.20
N VAL A 72 11.22 -2.20 -3.33
CA VAL A 72 10.05 -3.08 -3.31
C VAL A 72 9.08 -2.74 -4.42
N CYS A 73 8.30 -3.73 -4.84
CA CYS A 73 7.06 -3.49 -5.55
C CYS A 73 5.89 -3.59 -4.56
N PHE A 74 4.77 -2.95 -4.91
CA PHE A 74 3.55 -3.07 -4.14
C PHE A 74 2.33 -3.23 -5.05
N GLU A 75 1.31 -3.80 -4.47
CA GLU A 75 0.01 -3.98 -5.11
C GLU A 75 -1.11 -3.68 -4.11
N ILE A 76 -2.15 -2.99 -4.60
CA ILE A 76 -3.39 -2.70 -3.87
C ILE A 76 -4.54 -2.95 -4.84
N ASP A 77 -5.44 -3.86 -4.48
CA ASP A 77 -6.58 -4.21 -5.32
C ASP A 77 -7.92 -4.11 -4.60
N ARG A 78 -8.96 -3.93 -5.39
CA ARG A 78 -10.35 -4.07 -4.96
C ARG A 78 -11.10 -4.99 -5.92
N ASN A 79 -11.85 -5.91 -5.35
CA ASN A 79 -12.81 -6.72 -6.09
C ASN A 79 -14.19 -6.05 -5.96
N GLN A 80 -14.83 -5.76 -7.10
CA GLN A 80 -16.15 -5.13 -7.15
C GLN A 80 -17.26 -6.11 -7.56
N GLY A 81 -16.92 -7.39 -7.69
CA GLY A 81 -17.87 -8.47 -7.95
C GLY A 81 -18.05 -8.80 -9.44
N LEU A 82 -18.89 -9.78 -9.65
CA LEU A 82 -19.24 -10.29 -10.96
C LEU A 82 -20.42 -9.48 -11.51
N VAL A 83 -20.32 -9.05 -12.77
CA VAL A 83 -21.43 -8.44 -13.51
C VAL A 83 -21.75 -9.29 -14.71
N TYR A 84 -23.03 -9.60 -14.89
CA TYR A 84 -23.55 -10.30 -16.05
C TYR A 84 -24.28 -9.32 -16.97
N ASP A 85 -23.81 -9.23 -18.21
CA ASP A 85 -24.44 -8.43 -19.28
C ASP A 85 -25.38 -9.36 -20.06
N THR A 86 -26.70 -9.21 -19.80
CA THR A 86 -27.72 -10.05 -20.43
C THR A 86 -27.89 -9.81 -21.92
N GLU A 87 -27.53 -8.63 -22.42
CA GLU A 87 -27.62 -8.30 -23.84
C GLU A 87 -26.51 -8.96 -24.67
N LYS A 88 -25.33 -9.10 -24.06
CA LYS A 88 -24.14 -9.68 -24.71
C LYS A 88 -23.88 -11.12 -24.30
N ASP A 89 -24.73 -11.68 -23.44
CA ASP A 89 -24.53 -13.01 -22.85
C ASP A 89 -23.09 -13.20 -22.34
N SER A 90 -22.61 -12.23 -21.56
CA SER A 90 -21.22 -12.17 -21.12
C SER A 90 -21.10 -11.85 -19.64
N CYS A 91 -20.08 -12.41 -19.03
CA CYS A 91 -19.73 -12.24 -17.63
C CYS A 91 -18.42 -11.47 -17.49
N SER A 92 -18.38 -10.49 -16.61
CA SER A 92 -17.16 -9.74 -16.31
C SER A 92 -16.96 -9.56 -14.81
N MET A 93 -15.72 -9.74 -14.35
CA MET A 93 -15.34 -9.40 -13.01
C MET A 93 -14.88 -7.94 -12.95
N LEU A 94 -15.60 -7.11 -12.19
CA LEU A 94 -15.21 -5.72 -11.96
C LEU A 94 -14.10 -5.66 -10.91
N TYR A 95 -13.06 -4.93 -11.22
CA TYR A 95 -11.93 -4.73 -10.31
C TYR A 95 -11.27 -3.38 -10.51
N GLY A 96 -10.53 -2.94 -9.51
CA GLY A 96 -9.54 -1.88 -9.61
C GLY A 96 -8.26 -2.36 -8.97
N CYS A 97 -7.12 -2.09 -9.62
CA CYS A 97 -5.81 -2.52 -9.12
C CYS A 97 -4.80 -1.42 -9.36
N VAL A 98 -3.96 -1.20 -8.37
CA VAL A 98 -2.81 -0.28 -8.40
C VAL A 98 -1.56 -1.08 -8.14
N ILE A 99 -0.57 -0.97 -9.04
CA ILE A 99 0.74 -1.59 -8.89
C ILE A 99 1.79 -0.50 -9.03
N GLY A 100 2.79 -0.53 -8.17
CA GLY A 100 3.89 0.41 -8.20
C GLY A 100 5.17 -0.15 -7.62
N ASN A 101 6.19 0.70 -7.59
CA ASN A 101 7.46 0.41 -6.97
C ASN A 101 7.99 1.63 -6.22
N GLY A 102 8.97 1.42 -5.37
CA GLY A 102 9.61 2.49 -4.63
C GLY A 102 10.64 1.97 -3.64
N GLU A 103 11.06 2.86 -2.75
CA GLU A 103 12.08 2.59 -1.77
C GLU A 103 11.57 2.77 -0.35
N ILE A 104 11.93 1.83 0.52
CA ILE A 104 11.55 1.87 1.93
C ILE A 104 12.59 2.65 2.73
N ILE A 105 12.09 3.51 3.62
CA ILE A 105 12.86 4.28 4.60
C ILE A 105 12.33 3.93 5.99
N PHE A 106 13.19 3.47 6.89
CA PHE A 106 12.85 3.25 8.30
C PHE A 106 12.73 4.58 9.03
N LEU A 107 11.75 4.68 9.92
CA LEU A 107 11.37 5.90 10.61
C LEU A 107 11.72 5.83 12.09
N ASN A 108 12.11 6.97 12.67
CA ASN A 108 12.45 7.11 14.08
C ASN A 108 11.81 8.37 14.67
N GLY A 109 11.78 8.45 16.01
CA GLY A 109 11.27 9.64 16.72
C GLY A 109 9.86 10.04 16.29
N ASP A 110 9.65 11.32 16.05
CA ASP A 110 8.35 11.89 15.70
C ASP A 110 7.77 11.37 14.39
N GLU A 111 8.62 11.00 13.42
CA GLU A 111 8.16 10.39 12.16
C GLU A 111 7.48 9.04 12.40
N LYS A 112 7.92 8.28 13.39
CA LYS A 112 7.32 7.00 13.77
C LYS A 112 5.92 7.21 14.36
N ILE A 113 5.74 8.23 15.20
CA ILE A 113 4.43 8.61 15.75
C ILE A 113 3.50 9.08 14.61
N LYS A 114 4.00 9.91 13.70
CA LYS A 114 3.28 10.34 12.48
C LYS A 114 2.81 9.13 11.67
N ALA A 115 3.69 8.15 11.43
CA ALA A 115 3.35 6.95 10.67
C ALA A 115 2.20 6.16 11.32
N LEU A 116 2.28 5.92 12.63
CA LEU A 116 1.21 5.24 13.38
C LEU A 116 -0.10 6.02 13.31
N ARG A 117 -0.06 7.35 13.40
CA ARG A 117 -1.24 8.22 13.28
C ARG A 117 -1.89 8.08 11.90
N LEU A 118 -1.12 8.15 10.83
CA LEU A 118 -1.61 8.00 9.46
C LEU A 118 -2.23 6.63 9.20
N ILE A 119 -1.65 5.55 9.74
CA ILE A 119 -2.22 4.21 9.67
C ILE A 119 -3.58 4.15 10.38
N LEU A 120 -3.66 4.68 11.60
CA LEU A 120 -4.92 4.70 12.36
C LEU A 120 -6.01 5.51 11.65
N GLN A 121 -5.68 6.69 11.12
CA GLN A 121 -6.61 7.53 10.36
C GLN A 121 -7.11 6.82 9.10
N HIS A 122 -6.24 6.16 8.37
CA HIS A 122 -6.61 5.39 7.17
C HIS A 122 -7.61 4.27 7.48
N HIS A 123 -7.53 3.69 8.69
CA HIS A 123 -8.45 2.66 9.17
C HIS A 123 -9.61 3.20 10.03
N GLY A 124 -9.97 4.48 9.85
CA GLY A 124 -11.16 5.10 10.46
C GLY A 124 -11.03 5.41 11.95
N ARG A 125 -9.80 5.50 12.49
CA ARG A 125 -9.58 5.95 13.86
C ARG A 125 -9.24 7.43 13.87
N GLY A 126 -9.93 8.18 14.76
CA GLY A 126 -9.72 9.62 14.89
C GLY A 126 -8.36 9.98 15.50
N GLU A 127 -8.09 11.28 15.51
CA GLU A 127 -6.86 11.83 16.10
C GLU A 127 -6.74 11.57 17.60
N ASP A 128 -7.88 11.41 18.29
CA ASP A 128 -7.96 11.15 19.73
C ASP A 128 -7.56 9.72 20.13
N PHE A 129 -7.34 8.81 19.15
CA PHE A 129 -6.92 7.46 19.49
C PHE A 129 -5.54 7.49 20.14
N PRO A 130 -5.38 6.98 21.38
CA PRO A 130 -4.14 7.09 22.13
C PRO A 130 -3.03 6.23 21.50
N ILE A 131 -1.87 6.84 21.29
CA ILE A 131 -0.64 6.14 20.91
C ILE A 131 0.29 6.21 22.13
N SER A 132 0.42 5.11 22.86
CA SER A 132 1.29 5.05 24.03
C SER A 132 2.76 4.91 23.65
N GLU A 133 3.65 5.37 24.52
CA GLU A 133 5.11 5.18 24.36
C GLU A 133 5.46 3.70 24.18
N ALA A 134 4.82 2.81 24.93
CA ALA A 134 5.03 1.37 24.81
C ALA A 134 4.64 0.81 23.43
N MET A 135 3.62 1.37 22.76
CA MET A 135 3.30 1.01 21.37
C MET A 135 4.40 1.47 20.41
N VAL A 136 4.90 2.68 20.60
CA VAL A 136 5.98 3.25 19.79
C VAL A 136 7.26 2.43 19.95
N GLU A 137 7.66 2.08 21.16
CA GLU A 137 8.87 1.33 21.45
C GLU A 137 8.87 -0.09 20.86
N ARG A 138 7.74 -0.78 20.93
CA ARG A 138 7.60 -2.18 20.45
C ARG A 138 7.39 -2.32 18.95
N THR A 139 7.32 -1.22 18.22
CA THR A 139 6.93 -1.21 16.82
C THR A 139 8.05 -0.61 15.98
N ILE A 140 8.39 -1.24 14.87
CA ILE A 140 9.17 -0.61 13.81
C ILE A 140 8.21 0.03 12.80
N CYS A 141 8.49 1.26 12.40
CA CYS A 141 7.75 1.94 11.35
C CYS A 141 8.65 2.23 10.16
N PHE A 142 8.08 2.19 8.98
CA PHE A 142 8.76 2.55 7.75
C PHE A 142 7.79 3.15 6.75
N LYS A 143 8.30 3.96 5.84
CA LYS A 143 7.53 4.48 4.70
C LYS A 143 8.08 3.95 3.39
N LEU A 144 7.21 3.71 2.46
CA LEU A 144 7.50 3.49 1.05
C LEU A 144 7.34 4.81 0.31
N VAL A 145 8.43 5.32 -0.22
CA VAL A 145 8.45 6.46 -1.14
C VAL A 145 8.18 5.91 -2.53
N VAL A 146 7.00 6.19 -3.08
CA VAL A 146 6.58 5.63 -4.38
C VAL A 146 7.30 6.34 -5.52
N ASN A 147 8.03 5.59 -6.34
CA ASN A 147 8.72 6.10 -7.52
C ASN A 147 7.83 6.07 -8.76
N GLU A 148 7.17 4.93 -8.98
CA GLU A 148 6.29 4.72 -10.12
C GLU A 148 5.01 4.02 -9.67
N VAL A 149 3.89 4.39 -10.28
CA VAL A 149 2.60 3.77 -10.02
C VAL A 149 1.77 3.70 -11.29
N THR A 150 1.07 2.59 -11.48
CA THR A 150 0.11 2.37 -12.56
C THR A 150 -1.18 1.83 -12.01
N GLY A 151 -2.30 2.19 -12.65
CA GLY A 151 -3.61 1.71 -12.28
C GLY A 151 -4.29 0.96 -13.42
N LYS A 152 -5.13 -0.01 -13.06
CA LYS A 152 -5.95 -0.78 -13.98
C LYS A 152 -7.32 -1.02 -13.38
N LYS A 153 -8.38 -0.93 -14.23
CA LYS A 153 -9.76 -1.24 -13.85
C LYS A 153 -10.52 -1.99 -14.94
N HIS A 154 -11.61 -2.60 -14.56
CA HIS A 154 -12.63 -3.15 -15.46
C HIS A 154 -14.01 -2.72 -15.02
#